data_7b8d84bcea06c45b70510e55dbb31ef4
#
_entry.id   7b8d84bcea06c45b70510e55dbb31ef4
#
_cell.length_a   1.000
_cell.length_b   1.000
_cell.length_c   1.000
_cell.angle_alpha   90.00
_cell.angle_beta   90.00
_cell.angle_gamma   90.00
#
_symmetry.space_group_name_H-M   'P 1'
#
loop_
_entity.id
_entity.type
_entity.pdbx_description
1 polymer ?
#
loop_
_entity_poly.entity_id
_entity_poly.type
_entity_poly.pdbx_seq_one_letter_code
_entity_poly.pdbx_strand_id
1 'polypeptide(L)'
;MAGAKITSSARAVQEMRYTVLPDRMPPLKRAKMTAAHKAAADAMIAGPRGFLTGSYQPILRSPGLMRPLDQVGEYVRFKCKLGLRINEMAAVMAARHWTQQYEWEAHCRWGRKFGVKQAIIDAIAEGRRPEKMARDEAVVYDFFTELFANKSVSDATYARAKTQFSEAGVIDLLGVVGYYTMLAMVMNVARTPAQHGAVLPLTPMPQQMRIRKRSK
;
A
#
# COMPACT_ATOMS: atom_id res chain seq x y z
N MET A 1 -23.05 13.04 -24.44
CA MET A 1 -22.37 12.12 -23.50
C MET A 1 -23.27 11.98 -22.29
N ALA A 2 -23.93 10.83 -22.12
CA ALA A 2 -24.87 10.59 -21.03
C ALA A 2 -24.10 10.07 -19.82
N GLY A 3 -23.95 10.91 -18.79
CA GLY A 3 -23.44 10.48 -17.50
C GLY A 3 -24.40 9.48 -16.87
N ALA A 4 -23.95 8.26 -16.64
CA ALA A 4 -24.74 7.24 -15.97
C ALA A 4 -25.16 7.75 -14.58
N LYS A 5 -26.43 7.99 -14.36
CA LYS A 5 -27.00 8.32 -13.05
C LYS A 5 -26.82 7.11 -12.13
N ILE A 6 -25.95 7.22 -11.14
CA ILE A 6 -25.82 6.22 -10.07
C ILE A 6 -27.18 6.13 -9.36
N THR A 7 -27.78 4.95 -9.32
CA THR A 7 -29.06 4.73 -8.65
C THR A 7 -28.94 5.01 -7.15
N SER A 8 -30.02 5.47 -6.51
CA SER A 8 -30.04 5.84 -5.09
C SER A 8 -29.55 4.70 -4.16
N SER A 9 -29.82 3.44 -4.53
CA SER A 9 -29.35 2.26 -3.79
C SER A 9 -27.84 2.05 -3.91
N ALA A 10 -27.27 2.31 -5.08
CA ALA A 10 -25.81 2.23 -5.28
C ALA A 10 -25.09 3.34 -4.50
N ARG A 11 -25.67 4.54 -4.44
CA ARG A 11 -25.17 5.66 -3.66
C ARG A 11 -25.25 5.38 -2.14
N ALA A 12 -26.36 4.87 -1.64
CA ALA A 12 -26.52 4.49 -0.24
C ALA A 12 -25.55 3.34 0.18
N VAL A 13 -25.34 2.36 -0.71
CA VAL A 13 -24.34 1.30 -0.51
C VAL A 13 -22.93 1.87 -0.53
N GLN A 14 -22.64 2.85 -1.36
CA GLN A 14 -21.37 3.53 -1.42
C GLN A 14 -21.14 4.38 -0.16
N GLU A 15 -22.12 5.12 0.29
CA GLU A 15 -22.09 5.93 1.53
C GLU A 15 -21.92 5.05 2.78
N MET A 16 -22.62 3.92 2.89
CA MET A 16 -22.41 2.97 3.99
C MET A 16 -21.02 2.33 4.03
N ARG A 17 -20.36 2.18 2.88
CA ARG A 17 -19.02 1.59 2.80
C ARG A 17 -17.92 2.56 3.20
N TYR A 18 -18.17 3.82 3.07
CA TYR A 18 -17.20 4.89 3.27
C TYR A 18 -17.46 5.70 4.55
N THR A 19 -18.24 5.17 5.48
CA THR A 19 -18.29 5.75 6.81
C THR A 19 -16.88 5.78 7.36
N VAL A 20 -16.32 6.97 7.48
CA VAL A 20 -15.00 7.20 8.08
C VAL A 20 -15.15 6.89 9.58
N LEU A 21 -14.74 5.70 9.96
CA LEU A 21 -14.74 5.30 11.37
C LEU A 21 -13.62 6.06 12.09
N PRO A 22 -13.81 6.39 13.37
CA PRO A 22 -12.78 7.07 14.15
C PRO A 22 -11.45 6.32 14.14
N ASP A 23 -10.35 7.06 14.03
CA ASP A 23 -9.00 6.53 14.16
C ASP A 23 -8.84 5.90 15.55
N ARG A 24 -8.48 4.62 15.59
CA ARG A 24 -8.24 3.89 16.85
C ARG A 24 -6.90 4.24 17.48
N MET A 25 -5.97 4.70 16.67
CA MET A 25 -4.57 4.96 17.05
C MET A 25 -4.13 6.36 16.58
N PRO A 26 -4.84 7.44 17.00
CA PRO A 26 -4.51 8.79 16.55
C PRO A 26 -3.08 9.17 16.96
N PRO A 27 -2.48 10.19 16.33
CA PRO A 27 -1.13 10.63 16.65
C PRO A 27 -0.91 10.85 18.15
N LEU A 28 0.17 10.28 18.66
CA LEU A 28 0.53 10.48 20.07
C LEU A 28 1.00 11.92 20.30
N LYS A 29 0.37 12.60 21.24
CA LYS A 29 0.84 13.93 21.68
C LYS A 29 2.22 13.79 22.34
N ARG A 30 3.20 14.60 21.94
CA ARG A 30 4.58 14.49 22.44
C ARG A 30 4.69 14.53 23.97
N ALA A 31 3.81 15.27 24.64
CA ALA A 31 3.74 15.31 26.12
C ALA A 31 3.35 13.96 26.75
N LYS A 32 2.66 13.08 25.99
CA LYS A 32 2.27 11.73 26.46
C LYS A 32 3.24 10.63 26.01
N MET A 33 4.31 10.98 25.30
CA MET A 33 5.31 10.04 24.81
C MET A 33 6.29 9.67 25.92
N THR A 34 6.60 8.38 26.07
CA THR A 34 7.73 7.90 26.86
C THR A 34 9.06 8.31 26.23
N ALA A 35 10.17 8.13 26.92
CA ALA A 35 11.52 8.34 26.35
C ALA A 35 11.75 7.48 25.11
N ALA A 36 11.31 6.22 25.13
CA ALA A 36 11.44 5.32 23.97
C ALA A 36 10.62 5.78 22.75
N HIS A 37 9.39 6.27 22.96
CA HIS A 37 8.58 6.85 21.87
C HIS A 37 9.26 8.06 21.25
N LYS A 38 9.79 8.98 22.09
CA LYS A 38 10.50 10.18 21.62
C LYS A 38 11.73 9.82 20.82
N ALA A 39 12.56 8.90 21.34
CA ALA A 39 13.77 8.45 20.67
C ALA A 39 13.47 7.80 19.31
N ALA A 40 12.43 6.97 19.19
CA ALA A 40 12.04 6.36 17.93
C ALA A 40 11.51 7.40 16.91
N ALA A 41 10.68 8.34 17.36
CA ALA A 41 10.17 9.42 16.50
C ALA A 41 11.30 10.34 16.02
N ASP A 42 12.19 10.75 16.93
CA ASP A 42 13.30 11.65 16.64
C ASP A 42 14.32 10.98 15.68
N ALA A 43 14.57 9.68 15.85
CA ALA A 43 15.43 8.92 14.93
C ALA A 43 14.87 8.88 13.50
N MET A 44 13.54 8.68 13.33
CA MET A 44 12.91 8.72 12.02
C MET A 44 12.98 10.14 11.40
N ILE A 45 12.75 11.18 12.20
CA ILE A 45 12.82 12.58 11.72
C ILE A 45 14.23 12.95 11.30
N ALA A 46 15.25 12.45 12.00
CA ALA A 46 16.65 12.66 11.65
C ALA A 46 17.13 11.84 10.46
N GLY A 47 16.39 10.78 10.08
CA GLY A 47 16.69 9.92 8.94
C GLY A 47 16.27 10.50 7.59
N PRO A 48 16.43 9.73 6.49
CA PRO A 48 16.14 10.17 5.12
C PRO A 48 14.70 10.60 4.86
N ARG A 49 13.75 10.22 5.74
CA ARG A 49 12.35 10.61 5.61
C ARG A 49 12.08 12.04 6.02
N GLY A 50 12.83 12.59 6.97
CA GLY A 50 12.72 13.97 7.45
C GLY A 50 11.51 14.28 8.32
N PHE A 51 10.57 13.34 8.49
CA PHE A 51 9.34 13.51 9.29
C PHE A 51 8.73 12.17 9.69
N LEU A 52 7.93 12.21 10.76
CA LEU A 52 7.13 11.05 11.17
C LEU A 52 5.90 10.91 10.27
N THR A 53 5.94 9.94 9.37
CA THR A 53 4.87 9.71 8.40
C THR A 53 3.58 9.22 9.05
N GLY A 54 2.43 9.44 8.39
CA GLY A 54 1.14 8.98 8.90
C GLY A 54 1.03 7.47 9.09
N SER A 55 1.68 6.67 8.22
CA SER A 55 1.74 5.21 8.35
C SER A 55 2.49 4.75 9.61
N TYR A 56 3.42 5.58 10.14
CA TYR A 56 4.18 5.27 11.35
C TYR A 56 3.54 5.80 12.64
N GLN A 57 2.51 6.64 12.54
CA GLN A 57 1.80 7.12 13.74
C GLN A 57 1.25 5.97 14.63
N PRO A 58 0.56 4.95 14.09
CA PRO A 58 0.16 3.82 14.89
C PRO A 58 1.34 2.96 15.36
N ILE A 59 2.38 2.79 14.54
CA ILE A 59 3.55 1.95 14.84
C ILE A 59 4.39 2.51 15.98
N LEU A 60 4.37 3.83 16.17
CA LEU A 60 5.09 4.49 17.28
C LEU A 60 4.69 3.95 18.67
N ARG A 61 3.52 3.29 18.80
CA ARG A 61 3.11 2.63 20.05
C ARG A 61 3.98 1.42 20.40
N SER A 62 4.74 0.93 19.45
CA SER A 62 5.75 -0.12 19.63
C SER A 62 7.11 0.39 19.15
N PRO A 63 7.81 1.24 19.93
CA PRO A 63 9.06 1.85 19.49
C PRO A 63 10.18 0.83 19.21
N GLY A 64 10.13 -0.33 19.89
CA GLY A 64 11.04 -1.44 19.63
C GLY A 64 10.86 -2.08 18.25
N LEU A 65 9.61 -2.13 17.73
CA LEU A 65 9.31 -2.59 16.38
C LEU A 65 9.56 -1.49 15.33
N MET A 66 9.24 -0.25 15.69
CA MET A 66 9.31 0.88 14.76
C MET A 66 10.71 1.05 14.16
N ARG A 67 11.76 0.95 14.98
CA ARG A 67 13.14 1.16 14.55
C ARG A 67 13.63 0.14 13.50
N PRO A 68 13.56 -1.19 13.72
CA PRO A 68 13.95 -2.16 12.69
C PRO A 68 13.06 -2.08 11.45
N LEU A 69 11.76 -1.80 11.61
CA LEU A 69 10.85 -1.64 10.47
C LEU A 69 11.22 -0.42 9.62
N ASP A 70 11.61 0.69 10.24
CA ASP A 70 12.08 1.88 9.51
C ASP A 70 13.37 1.59 8.74
N GLN A 71 14.30 0.82 9.29
CA GLN A 71 15.51 0.37 8.58
C GLN A 71 15.17 -0.47 7.33
N VAL A 72 14.21 -1.39 7.44
CA VAL A 72 13.70 -2.11 6.26
C VAL A 72 13.10 -1.13 5.26
N GLY A 73 12.27 -0.19 5.74
CA GLY A 73 11.65 0.83 4.91
C GLY A 73 12.66 1.75 4.20
N GLU A 74 13.76 2.10 4.85
CA GLU A 74 14.86 2.84 4.23
C GLU A 74 15.54 2.04 3.12
N TYR A 75 15.79 0.75 3.36
CA TYR A 75 16.39 -0.12 2.37
C TYR A 75 15.51 -0.24 1.13
N VAL A 76 14.26 -0.65 1.30
CA VAL A 76 13.35 -0.88 0.16
C VAL A 76 13.01 0.41 -0.60
N ARG A 77 13.02 1.57 0.05
CA ARG A 77 12.72 2.85 -0.59
C ARG A 77 13.91 3.51 -1.28
N PHE A 78 15.09 3.43 -0.68
CA PHE A 78 16.20 4.28 -1.08
C PHE A 78 17.46 3.52 -1.50
N LYS A 79 17.54 2.21 -1.20
CA LYS A 79 18.78 1.45 -1.38
C LYS A 79 18.65 0.25 -2.30
N CYS A 80 17.45 -0.38 -2.40
CA CYS A 80 17.25 -1.52 -3.28
C CYS A 80 17.37 -1.14 -4.76
N LYS A 81 17.84 -2.09 -5.58
CA LYS A 81 18.19 -1.83 -6.99
C LYS A 81 17.03 -1.95 -7.98
N LEU A 82 15.80 -2.11 -7.52
CA LEU A 82 14.62 -2.23 -8.39
C LEU A 82 14.29 -0.96 -9.18
N GLY A 83 14.75 0.19 -8.70
CA GLY A 83 14.38 1.49 -9.22
C GLY A 83 13.02 1.97 -8.69
N LEU A 84 12.88 3.30 -8.55
CA LEU A 84 11.72 3.91 -7.89
C LEU A 84 10.40 3.60 -8.59
N ARG A 85 10.37 3.49 -9.93
CA ARG A 85 9.16 3.19 -10.69
C ARG A 85 8.59 1.80 -10.32
N ILE A 86 9.43 0.78 -10.31
CA ILE A 86 9.04 -0.60 -9.96
C ILE A 86 8.67 -0.70 -8.48
N ASN A 87 9.42 -0.05 -7.61
CA ASN A 87 9.14 0.01 -6.18
C ASN A 87 7.75 0.62 -5.91
N GLU A 88 7.43 1.76 -6.50
CA GLU A 88 6.13 2.40 -6.32
C GLU A 88 4.99 1.58 -6.94
N MET A 89 5.21 0.93 -8.08
CA MET A 89 4.21 0.02 -8.66
C MET A 89 3.91 -1.16 -7.71
N ALA A 90 4.93 -1.76 -7.11
CA ALA A 90 4.76 -2.83 -6.12
C ALA A 90 4.00 -2.34 -4.87
N ALA A 91 4.31 -1.13 -4.40
CA ALA A 91 3.59 -0.49 -3.29
C ALA A 91 2.11 -0.22 -3.63
N VAL A 92 1.82 0.26 -4.84
CA VAL A 92 0.44 0.43 -5.35
C VAL A 92 -0.31 -0.90 -5.38
N MET A 93 0.34 -1.99 -5.82
CA MET A 93 -0.28 -3.32 -5.82
C MET A 93 -0.55 -3.83 -4.40
N ALA A 94 0.36 -3.62 -3.45
CA ALA A 94 0.13 -3.94 -2.04
C ALA A 94 -1.04 -3.13 -1.46
N ALA A 95 -1.05 -1.82 -1.67
CA ALA A 95 -2.13 -0.94 -1.23
C ALA A 95 -3.50 -1.36 -1.80
N ARG A 96 -3.54 -1.76 -3.09
CA ARG A 96 -4.76 -2.29 -3.73
C ARG A 96 -5.20 -3.60 -3.11
N HIS A 97 -4.28 -4.53 -2.91
CA HIS A 97 -4.59 -5.84 -2.31
C HIS A 97 -5.25 -5.69 -0.93
N TRP A 98 -4.74 -4.78 -0.11
CA TRP A 98 -5.27 -4.49 1.23
C TRP A 98 -6.40 -3.46 1.25
N THR A 99 -6.73 -2.85 0.10
CA THR A 99 -7.66 -1.71 0.00
C THR A 99 -7.32 -0.62 1.01
N GLN A 100 -6.01 -0.34 1.16
CA GLN A 100 -5.52 0.63 2.12
C GLN A 100 -5.45 2.02 1.49
N GLN A 101 -6.33 2.92 1.96
CA GLN A 101 -6.58 4.22 1.32
C GLN A 101 -5.39 5.19 1.44
N TYR A 102 -4.75 5.26 2.59
CA TYR A 102 -3.63 6.16 2.82
C TYR A 102 -2.44 5.81 1.93
N GLU A 103 -2.09 4.52 1.86
CA GLU A 103 -0.99 4.04 1.00
C GLU A 103 -1.32 4.21 -0.48
N TRP A 104 -2.55 3.86 -0.87
CA TRP A 104 -2.99 4.01 -2.24
C TRP A 104 -2.79 5.43 -2.73
N GLU A 105 -3.29 6.41 -1.99
CA GLU A 105 -3.17 7.81 -2.35
C GLU A 105 -1.71 8.26 -2.44
N ALA A 106 -0.90 7.92 -1.43
CA ALA A 106 0.51 8.28 -1.39
C ALA A 106 1.29 7.67 -2.55
N HIS A 107 1.15 6.35 -2.76
CA HIS A 107 1.95 5.62 -3.73
C HIS A 107 1.47 5.81 -5.18
N CYS A 108 0.18 6.08 -5.42
CA CYS A 108 -0.27 6.52 -6.73
C CYS A 108 0.35 7.87 -7.13
N ARG A 109 0.48 8.81 -6.19
CA ARG A 109 1.15 10.10 -6.45
C ARG A 109 2.64 9.92 -6.75
N TRP A 110 3.34 9.12 -5.93
CA TRP A 110 4.76 8.83 -6.13
C TRP A 110 4.98 7.99 -7.39
N GLY A 111 4.14 6.99 -7.65
CA GLY A 111 4.20 6.17 -8.86
C GLY A 111 4.14 7.02 -10.13
N ARG A 112 3.20 7.97 -10.21
CA ARG A 112 3.14 8.93 -11.33
C ARG A 112 4.43 9.76 -11.45
N LYS A 113 4.92 10.27 -10.32
CA LYS A 113 6.16 11.06 -10.30
C LYS A 113 7.35 10.27 -10.84
N PHE A 114 7.41 8.98 -10.59
CA PHE A 114 8.51 8.11 -11.01
C PHE A 114 8.22 7.32 -12.29
N GLY A 115 7.13 7.65 -13.02
CA GLY A 115 6.87 7.17 -14.37
C GLY A 115 5.93 5.98 -14.50
N VAL A 116 5.22 5.58 -13.44
CA VAL A 116 4.09 4.66 -13.58
C VAL A 116 2.94 5.41 -14.26
N LYS A 117 2.49 4.91 -15.42
CA LYS A 117 1.44 5.54 -16.21
C LYS A 117 0.10 5.50 -15.47
N GLN A 118 -0.70 6.59 -15.57
CA GLN A 118 -2.03 6.64 -14.95
C GLN A 118 -2.91 5.46 -15.36
N ALA A 119 -2.91 5.06 -16.62
CA ALA A 119 -3.68 3.92 -17.11
C ALA A 119 -3.30 2.59 -16.44
N ILE A 120 -2.06 2.42 -15.98
CA ILE A 120 -1.64 1.25 -15.20
C ILE A 120 -2.23 1.32 -13.79
N ILE A 121 -2.18 2.49 -13.15
CA ILE A 121 -2.76 2.72 -11.82
C ILE A 121 -4.28 2.49 -11.85
N ASP A 122 -4.97 3.00 -12.86
CA ASP A 122 -6.42 2.84 -13.02
C ASP A 122 -6.79 1.36 -13.20
N ALA A 123 -6.05 0.64 -14.02
CA ALA A 123 -6.26 -0.80 -14.22
C ALA A 123 -6.04 -1.60 -12.92
N ILE A 124 -5.00 -1.27 -12.14
CA ILE A 124 -4.77 -1.89 -10.83
C ILE A 124 -5.93 -1.56 -9.88
N ALA A 125 -6.42 -0.31 -9.87
CA ALA A 125 -7.57 0.09 -9.05
C ALA A 125 -8.82 -0.75 -9.36
N GLU A 126 -9.06 -1.01 -10.64
CA GLU A 126 -10.19 -1.80 -11.14
C GLU A 126 -10.01 -3.32 -10.97
N GLY A 127 -8.82 -3.77 -10.55
CA GLY A 127 -8.49 -5.19 -10.42
C GLY A 127 -8.34 -5.93 -11.74
N ARG A 128 -8.09 -5.22 -12.83
CA ARG A 128 -7.82 -5.79 -14.16
C ARG A 128 -6.34 -5.67 -14.52
N ARG A 129 -5.89 -6.55 -15.40
CA ARG A 129 -4.52 -6.50 -15.91
C ARG A 129 -4.32 -5.22 -16.75
N PRO A 130 -3.30 -4.38 -16.43
CA PRO A 130 -3.01 -3.21 -17.25
C PRO A 130 -2.55 -3.58 -18.67
N GLU A 131 -2.92 -2.74 -19.62
CA GLU A 131 -2.41 -2.79 -20.99
C GLU A 131 -1.13 -1.96 -21.14
N LYS A 132 -0.36 -2.24 -22.20
CA LYS A 132 0.82 -1.43 -22.58
C LYS A 132 1.83 -1.20 -21.46
N MET A 133 1.98 -2.20 -20.56
CA MET A 133 3.05 -2.23 -19.56
C MET A 133 4.42 -2.41 -20.23
N ALA A 134 5.46 -1.79 -19.65
CA ALA A 134 6.83 -2.17 -19.96
C ALA A 134 7.09 -3.63 -19.51
N ARG A 135 8.15 -4.25 -20.02
CA ARG A 135 8.46 -5.66 -19.72
C ARG A 135 8.60 -5.92 -18.21
N ASP A 136 9.32 -5.08 -17.52
CA ASP A 136 9.53 -5.17 -16.07
C ASP A 136 8.22 -4.94 -15.27
N GLU A 137 7.38 -4.00 -15.69
CA GLU A 137 6.06 -3.77 -15.09
C GLU A 137 5.15 -5.00 -15.26
N ALA A 138 5.15 -5.62 -16.43
CA ALA A 138 4.36 -6.83 -16.68
C ALA A 138 4.83 -8.00 -15.81
N VAL A 139 6.15 -8.16 -15.64
CA VAL A 139 6.71 -9.20 -14.77
C VAL A 139 6.29 -8.96 -13.31
N VAL A 140 6.38 -7.74 -12.82
CA VAL A 140 5.97 -7.38 -11.43
C VAL A 140 4.47 -7.60 -11.24
N TYR A 141 3.66 -7.17 -12.19
CA TYR A 141 2.21 -7.33 -12.11
C TYR A 141 1.80 -8.80 -12.04
N ASP A 142 2.31 -9.61 -12.98
CA ASP A 142 2.00 -11.05 -13.07
C ASP A 142 2.49 -11.77 -11.81
N PHE A 143 3.70 -11.46 -11.32
CA PHE A 143 4.30 -12.05 -10.12
C PHE A 143 3.44 -11.80 -8.87
N PHE A 144 3.06 -10.55 -8.61
CA PHE A 144 2.27 -10.25 -7.42
C PHE A 144 0.81 -10.66 -7.54
N THR A 145 0.24 -10.64 -8.75
CA THR A 145 -1.11 -11.16 -8.97
C THR A 145 -1.19 -12.65 -8.62
N GLU A 146 -0.22 -13.42 -9.09
CA GLU A 146 -0.14 -14.86 -8.81
C GLU A 146 0.17 -15.12 -7.32
N LEU A 147 1.14 -14.40 -6.74
CA LEU A 147 1.49 -14.52 -5.32
C LEU A 147 0.30 -14.23 -4.40
N PHE A 148 -0.45 -13.18 -4.66
CA PHE A 148 -1.60 -12.81 -3.84
C PHE A 148 -2.76 -13.80 -3.96
N ALA A 149 -2.97 -14.36 -5.16
CA ALA A 149 -4.01 -15.35 -5.39
C ALA A 149 -3.66 -16.70 -4.76
N ASN A 150 -2.45 -17.20 -5.00
CA ASN A 150 -2.06 -18.59 -4.72
C ASN A 150 -1.17 -18.74 -3.49
N LYS A 151 -0.69 -17.63 -2.89
CA LYS A 151 0.29 -17.60 -1.80
C LYS A 151 1.67 -18.18 -2.21
N SER A 152 1.86 -18.37 -3.48
CA SER A 152 3.07 -18.83 -4.15
C SER A 152 3.06 -18.39 -5.60
N VAL A 153 4.15 -18.62 -6.32
CA VAL A 153 4.24 -18.39 -7.77
C VAL A 153 4.70 -19.67 -8.47
N SER A 154 4.30 -19.86 -9.73
CA SER A 154 4.75 -20.97 -10.57
C SER A 154 6.22 -20.80 -10.95
N ASP A 155 6.87 -21.91 -11.33
CA ASP A 155 8.25 -21.91 -11.83
C ASP A 155 8.42 -20.97 -13.04
N ALA A 156 7.42 -20.90 -13.91
CA ALA A 156 7.45 -20.01 -15.07
C ALA A 156 7.43 -18.54 -14.68
N THR A 157 6.62 -18.16 -13.70
CA THR A 157 6.55 -16.80 -13.18
C THR A 157 7.82 -16.44 -12.41
N TYR A 158 8.34 -17.36 -11.58
CA TYR A 158 9.63 -17.19 -10.91
C TYR A 158 10.78 -16.99 -11.90
N ALA A 159 10.87 -17.84 -12.92
CA ALA A 159 11.93 -17.75 -13.93
C ALA A 159 11.92 -16.41 -14.68
N ARG A 160 10.73 -15.88 -15.02
CA ARG A 160 10.60 -14.55 -15.63
C ARG A 160 11.08 -13.44 -14.69
N ALA A 161 10.69 -13.49 -13.40
CA ALA A 161 11.11 -12.52 -12.41
C ALA A 161 12.63 -12.57 -12.16
N LYS A 162 13.20 -13.78 -12.04
CA LYS A 162 14.64 -13.99 -11.91
C LYS A 162 15.42 -13.47 -13.12
N THR A 163 14.93 -13.71 -14.35
CA THR A 163 15.55 -13.18 -15.56
C THR A 163 15.54 -11.66 -15.61
N GLN A 164 14.46 -11.03 -15.15
CA GLN A 164 14.30 -9.56 -15.20
C GLN A 164 15.07 -8.86 -14.07
N PHE A 165 15.09 -9.42 -12.86
CA PHE A 165 15.55 -8.72 -11.65
C PHE A 165 16.70 -9.44 -10.93
N SER A 166 17.12 -10.63 -11.34
CA SER A 166 17.99 -11.55 -10.61
C SER A 166 17.31 -12.18 -9.38
N GLU A 167 17.95 -13.12 -8.72
CA GLU A 167 17.45 -13.71 -7.46
C GLU A 167 17.39 -12.66 -6.35
N ALA A 168 18.41 -11.82 -6.23
CA ALA A 168 18.42 -10.73 -5.27
C ALA A 168 17.27 -9.75 -5.50
N GLY A 169 16.99 -9.38 -6.76
CA GLY A 169 15.88 -8.51 -7.11
C GLY A 169 14.50 -9.14 -6.83
N VAL A 170 14.36 -10.46 -6.95
CA VAL A 170 13.14 -11.17 -6.52
C VAL A 170 12.95 -11.03 -5.01
N ILE A 171 14.01 -11.18 -4.22
CA ILE A 171 13.95 -10.95 -2.76
C ILE A 171 13.62 -9.49 -2.44
N ASP A 172 14.20 -8.53 -3.17
CA ASP A 172 13.88 -7.12 -3.01
C ASP A 172 12.40 -6.83 -3.33
N LEU A 173 11.83 -7.42 -4.40
CA LEU A 173 10.40 -7.32 -4.71
C LEU A 173 9.52 -7.82 -3.56
N LEU A 174 9.87 -8.98 -2.98
CA LEU A 174 9.17 -9.53 -1.82
C LEU A 174 9.35 -8.63 -0.59
N GLY A 175 10.54 -8.06 -0.40
CA GLY A 175 10.81 -7.07 0.65
C GLY A 175 9.92 -5.84 0.54
N VAL A 176 9.80 -5.26 -0.66
CA VAL A 176 8.94 -4.11 -0.92
C VAL A 176 7.48 -4.44 -0.60
N VAL A 177 6.94 -5.51 -1.21
CA VAL A 177 5.51 -5.84 -1.04
C VAL A 177 5.20 -6.29 0.39
N GLY A 178 6.10 -7.02 1.04
CA GLY A 178 5.95 -7.44 2.43
C GLY A 178 5.95 -6.25 3.39
N TYR A 179 6.84 -5.30 3.17
CA TYR A 179 6.90 -4.07 3.95
C TYR A 179 5.61 -3.25 3.84
N TYR A 180 5.12 -2.98 2.62
CA TYR A 180 3.87 -2.23 2.44
C TYR A 180 2.64 -3.03 2.87
N THR A 181 2.64 -4.35 2.73
CA THR A 181 1.61 -5.22 3.33
C THR A 181 1.52 -5.06 4.84
N MET A 182 2.66 -5.03 5.53
CA MET A 182 2.68 -4.82 6.98
C MET A 182 2.15 -3.44 7.36
N LEU A 183 2.57 -2.39 6.66
CA LEU A 183 2.05 -1.03 6.91
C LEU A 183 0.55 -0.95 6.63
N ALA A 184 0.06 -1.56 5.55
CA ALA A 184 -1.36 -1.62 5.21
C ALA A 184 -2.18 -2.32 6.30
N MET A 185 -1.72 -3.47 6.82
CA MET A 185 -2.38 -4.16 7.93
C MET A 185 -2.47 -3.29 9.17
N VAL A 186 -1.38 -2.65 9.55
CA VAL A 186 -1.34 -1.75 10.72
C VAL A 186 -2.33 -0.61 10.54
N MET A 187 -2.31 0.08 9.41
CA MET A 187 -3.19 1.21 9.14
C MET A 187 -4.66 0.82 9.02
N ASN A 188 -4.97 -0.36 8.46
CA ASN A 188 -6.34 -0.86 8.40
C ASN A 188 -6.89 -1.18 9.80
N VAL A 189 -6.07 -1.79 10.67
CA VAL A 189 -6.44 -2.06 12.07
C VAL A 189 -6.55 -0.76 12.88
N ALA A 190 -5.62 0.16 12.69
CA ALA A 190 -5.62 1.47 13.33
C ALA A 190 -6.75 2.38 12.83
N ARG A 191 -7.30 2.12 11.63
CA ARG A 191 -8.23 3.00 10.91
C ARG A 191 -7.58 4.35 10.59
N THR A 192 -6.32 4.32 10.20
CA THR A 192 -5.59 5.53 9.79
C THR A 192 -6.33 6.22 8.65
N PRO A 193 -6.70 7.51 8.79
CA PRO A 193 -7.47 8.20 7.78
C PRO A 193 -6.65 8.42 6.50
N ALA A 194 -7.32 8.49 5.35
CA ALA A 194 -6.72 8.92 4.10
C ALA A 194 -6.14 10.35 4.25
N GLN A 195 -5.15 10.70 3.41
CA GLN A 195 -4.41 11.97 3.55
C GLN A 195 -5.28 13.21 3.32
N HIS A 196 -6.24 13.15 2.40
CA HIS A 196 -7.00 14.31 1.93
C HIS A 196 -8.50 14.27 2.29
N GLY A 197 -8.89 13.51 3.31
CA GLY A 197 -10.24 13.60 3.87
C GLY A 197 -11.20 12.47 3.49
N ALA A 198 -12.50 12.77 3.46
CA ALA A 198 -13.57 11.77 3.47
C ALA A 198 -13.82 11.03 2.14
N VAL A 199 -13.25 11.49 1.02
CA VAL A 199 -13.41 10.82 -0.28
C VAL A 199 -12.38 9.71 -0.38
N LEU A 200 -12.84 8.48 -0.30
CA LEU A 200 -11.98 7.32 -0.40
C LEU A 200 -11.67 7.01 -1.87
N PRO A 201 -10.39 7.07 -2.29
CA PRO A 201 -10.02 6.94 -3.71
C PRO A 201 -10.13 5.52 -4.26
N LEU A 202 -10.29 4.52 -3.40
CA LEU A 202 -10.24 3.12 -3.76
C LEU A 202 -11.45 2.35 -3.24
N THR A 203 -12.25 1.81 -4.16
CA THR A 203 -13.40 0.94 -3.82
C THR A 203 -12.94 -0.45 -3.36
N PRO A 204 -13.57 -1.05 -2.34
CA PRO A 204 -13.29 -2.44 -1.97
C PRO A 204 -13.47 -3.40 -3.16
N MET A 205 -12.65 -4.45 -3.24
CA MET A 205 -12.81 -5.49 -4.25
C MET A 205 -14.11 -6.26 -4.05
N PRO A 206 -14.77 -6.76 -5.10
CA PRO A 206 -16.04 -7.46 -5.00
C PRO A 206 -16.06 -8.65 -4.03
N GLN A 207 -14.93 -9.35 -3.90
CA GLN A 207 -14.79 -10.47 -2.96
C GLN A 207 -14.84 -10.04 -1.49
N GLN A 208 -14.28 -8.87 -1.17
CA GLN A 208 -14.33 -8.30 0.19
C GLN A 208 -15.75 -7.88 0.57
N MET A 209 -16.62 -7.68 -0.41
CA MET A 209 -18.02 -7.30 -0.19
C MET A 209 -18.89 -8.50 0.21
N ARG A 210 -18.54 -9.73 -0.19
CA ARG A 210 -19.30 -10.95 0.13
C ARG A 210 -19.16 -11.38 1.59
N ILE A 211 -18.03 -11.12 2.23
CA ILE A 211 -17.76 -11.52 3.62
C ILE A 211 -18.63 -10.74 4.63
N ARG A 212 -19.01 -9.49 4.33
CA ARG A 212 -19.84 -8.65 5.22
C ARG A 212 -21.33 -9.01 5.27
N LYS A 213 -21.84 -9.84 4.36
CA LYS A 213 -23.25 -10.25 4.35
C LYS A 213 -23.58 -11.42 5.28
N ARG A 214 -22.59 -12.00 5.99
CA ARG A 214 -22.78 -13.18 6.86
C ARG A 214 -22.80 -12.89 8.36
N SER A 215 -22.74 -11.65 8.79
CA SER A 215 -22.96 -11.30 10.19
C SER A 215 -24.41 -10.82 10.37
N LYS A 216 -25.34 -11.74 10.52
CA LYS A 216 -26.58 -11.56 11.27
C LYS A 216 -26.41 -12.23 12.62
#